data_fdcd176114ba0429b9a05fac1ad8131d
#
_entry.id   fdcd176114ba0429b9a05fac1ad8131d
#
_cell.length_a   1.000
_cell.length_b   1.000
_cell.length_c   1.000
_cell.angle_alpha   90.00
_cell.angle_beta   90.00
_cell.angle_gamma   90.00
#
_symmetry.space_group_name_H-M   'P 1'
#
loop_
_entity.id
_entity.type
_entity.pdbx_description
1 polymer ?
#
loop_
_entity_poly.entity_id
_entity_poly.type
_entity_poly.pdbx_seq_one_letter_code
_entity_poly.pdbx_strand_id
1 'polypeptide(L)'
;MCGNGYVDADGRCTGCGHGPANARDHVERELGGVAAVSDVGLRHHRNEDAFAIDVVTLPDGQPAVVAVVCDGVSSSTRPDEASAAAAETARDFLRGALPHGVSGPQAMHDALLSAGNAVAALAHGTEPEPGRNSPACTIVSAVTVGPTLTVGWIGDSRAYWVPEEPGAAAARLTEDDSWAAQMVAAGLLTEAEAMADHRAHAITAWLGADAQEIDPHTASFKPDRPGVVVVCTDGLWNYAETGQQMARLVSEHARQAPLAAARQLVRHAIDSGGHDNVTVAVIPFPPAAPR
;
A
#
# COMPACT_ATOMS: atom_id res chain seq x y z
N MET A 1 -2.29 25.22 -7.14
CA MET A 1 -2.28 26.63 -6.62
C MET A 1 -3.64 27.23 -6.86
N CYS A 2 -4.27 27.83 -5.83
CA CYS A 2 -5.66 28.34 -5.89
C CYS A 2 -5.87 29.60 -6.77
N GLY A 3 -4.87 30.07 -7.49
CA GLY A 3 -4.95 31.20 -8.43
C GLY A 3 -4.97 32.61 -7.81
N ASN A 4 -5.15 32.75 -6.50
CA ASN A 4 -5.36 34.04 -5.83
C ASN A 4 -4.36 34.38 -4.71
N GLY A 5 -3.25 33.65 -4.57
CA GLY A 5 -2.28 33.88 -3.50
C GLY A 5 -0.90 34.28 -4.02
N TYR A 6 -0.23 35.14 -3.27
CA TYR A 6 1.22 35.35 -3.39
C TYR A 6 1.96 34.20 -2.71
N VAL A 7 3.18 33.92 -3.12
CA VAL A 7 4.07 32.97 -2.47
C VAL A 7 4.84 33.71 -1.38
N ASP A 8 4.80 33.24 -0.14
CA ASP A 8 5.59 33.82 0.96
C ASP A 8 7.08 33.46 0.88
N ALA A 9 7.88 33.91 1.85
CA ALA A 9 9.32 33.66 1.90
C ALA A 9 9.68 32.16 2.02
N ASP A 10 8.75 31.35 2.54
CA ASP A 10 8.89 29.89 2.69
C ASP A 10 8.34 29.11 1.49
N GLY A 11 7.95 29.81 0.42
CA GLY A 11 7.42 29.21 -0.79
C GLY A 11 5.94 28.77 -0.70
N ARG A 12 5.20 29.17 0.34
CA ARG A 12 3.81 28.80 0.55
C ARG A 12 2.85 29.81 -0.06
N CYS A 13 1.76 29.32 -0.60
CA CYS A 13 0.69 30.19 -1.09
C CYS A 13 -0.03 30.87 0.10
N THR A 14 -0.01 32.19 0.16
CA THR A 14 -0.65 32.97 1.24
C THR A 14 -2.17 32.85 1.25
N GLY A 15 -2.79 32.39 0.14
CA GLY A 15 -4.24 32.25 0.03
C GLY A 15 -4.78 30.89 0.49
N CYS A 16 -4.00 29.79 0.30
CA CYS A 16 -4.44 28.44 0.63
C CYS A 16 -3.44 27.65 1.49
N GLY A 17 -2.28 28.25 1.84
CA GLY A 17 -1.26 27.59 2.65
C GLY A 17 -0.46 26.51 1.93
N HIS A 18 -0.75 26.19 0.67
CA HIS A 18 -0.03 25.17 -0.10
C HIS A 18 1.44 25.59 -0.26
N GLY A 19 2.34 24.70 0.12
CA GLY A 19 3.78 24.83 -0.13
C GLY A 19 4.14 24.64 -1.61
N PRO A 20 5.42 24.84 -1.98
CA PRO A 20 5.91 24.45 -3.30
C PRO A 20 5.64 22.95 -3.47
N ALA A 21 5.19 22.53 -4.66
CA ALA A 21 4.97 21.12 -4.98
C ALA A 21 6.25 20.34 -4.68
N ASN A 22 6.16 19.40 -3.75
CA ASN A 22 7.24 18.48 -3.47
C ASN A 22 7.19 17.37 -4.52
N ALA A 23 8.36 16.88 -4.94
CA ALA A 23 8.43 15.76 -5.88
C ALA A 23 7.74 14.47 -5.37
N ARG A 24 7.52 14.37 -4.06
CA ARG A 24 6.79 13.26 -3.43
C ARG A 24 5.27 13.47 -3.38
N ASP A 25 4.76 14.70 -3.63
CA ASP A 25 3.33 15.00 -3.53
C ASP A 25 2.51 14.25 -4.59
N HIS A 26 3.12 13.95 -5.73
CA HIS A 26 2.53 13.09 -6.76
C HIS A 26 3.62 12.30 -7.46
N VAL A 27 3.56 10.97 -7.37
CA VAL A 27 4.55 10.07 -7.97
C VAL A 27 3.83 8.99 -8.76
N GLU A 28 4.26 8.79 -10.00
CA GLU A 28 3.79 7.72 -10.85
C GLU A 28 4.96 6.88 -11.35
N ARG A 29 4.76 5.57 -11.42
CA ARG A 29 5.76 4.67 -11.97
C ARG A 29 5.09 3.49 -12.68
N GLU A 30 5.65 3.11 -13.82
CA GLU A 30 5.25 1.90 -14.55
C GLU A 30 6.51 1.13 -14.94
N LEU A 31 6.48 -0.18 -14.73
CA LEU A 31 7.60 -1.07 -15.01
C LEU A 31 7.11 -2.47 -15.39
N GLY A 32 7.43 -2.94 -16.61
CA GLY A 32 7.14 -4.31 -17.02
C GLY A 32 5.68 -4.76 -16.88
N GLY A 33 4.75 -3.81 -16.98
CA GLY A 33 3.31 -4.05 -16.89
C GLY A 33 2.71 -3.82 -15.51
N VAL A 34 3.49 -3.68 -14.43
CA VAL A 34 2.98 -3.21 -13.13
C VAL A 34 3.07 -1.69 -13.07
N ALA A 35 2.10 -1.06 -12.44
CA ALA A 35 2.13 0.39 -12.24
C ALA A 35 1.67 0.78 -10.84
N ALA A 36 2.17 1.93 -10.37
CA ALA A 36 1.75 2.51 -9.10
C ALA A 36 1.66 4.04 -9.21
N VAL A 37 0.75 4.60 -8.45
CA VAL A 37 0.54 6.04 -8.29
C VAL A 37 0.36 6.34 -6.80
N SER A 38 1.03 7.39 -6.34
CA SER A 38 0.89 7.94 -4.99
C SER A 38 0.61 9.42 -5.08
N ASP A 39 -0.32 9.93 -4.28
CA ASP A 39 -0.74 11.34 -4.26
C ASP A 39 -0.97 11.79 -2.81
N VAL A 40 -0.60 13.04 -2.52
CA VAL A 40 -0.74 13.65 -1.20
C VAL A 40 -2.19 13.86 -0.76
N GLY A 41 -3.14 13.74 -1.69
CA GLY A 41 -4.54 14.07 -1.44
C GLY A 41 -4.81 15.57 -1.31
N LEU A 42 -5.91 15.92 -0.63
CA LEU A 42 -6.34 17.33 -0.54
C LEU A 42 -6.17 17.95 0.86
N ARG A 43 -5.90 17.14 1.89
CA ARG A 43 -5.91 17.61 3.29
C ARG A 43 -4.56 17.51 3.99
N HIS A 44 -3.67 16.66 3.52
CA HIS A 44 -2.34 16.50 4.07
C HIS A 44 -1.35 17.51 3.47
N HIS A 45 -0.36 17.90 4.26
CA HIS A 45 0.68 18.84 3.85
C HIS A 45 1.90 18.16 3.22
N ARG A 46 2.01 16.85 3.39
CA ARG A 46 3.05 15.99 2.80
C ARG A 46 2.48 14.61 2.51
N ASN A 47 3.09 13.93 1.58
CA ASN A 47 2.79 12.54 1.31
C ASN A 47 3.61 11.66 2.26
N GLU A 48 2.96 10.96 3.16
CA GLU A 48 3.52 10.03 4.14
C GLU A 48 3.51 8.59 3.62
N ASP A 49 2.81 8.34 2.51
CA ASP A 49 2.81 7.08 1.79
C ASP A 49 4.07 6.86 0.96
N ALA A 50 4.38 5.61 0.71
CA ALA A 50 5.38 5.20 -0.26
C ALA A 50 5.00 3.91 -0.98
N PHE A 51 5.57 3.72 -2.17
CA PHE A 51 5.48 2.45 -2.88
C PHE A 51 6.80 2.08 -3.53
N ALA A 52 6.98 0.78 -3.76
CA ALA A 52 8.05 0.26 -4.61
C ALA A 52 7.50 -0.84 -5.51
N ILE A 53 7.85 -0.80 -6.81
CA ILE A 53 7.50 -1.84 -7.77
C ILE A 53 8.74 -2.38 -8.46
N ASP A 54 8.70 -3.66 -8.83
CA ASP A 54 9.79 -4.31 -9.57
C ASP A 54 9.27 -5.47 -10.44
N VAL A 55 10.11 -5.83 -11.43
CA VAL A 55 9.95 -7.05 -12.22
C VAL A 55 11.27 -7.79 -12.21
N VAL A 56 11.26 -8.94 -11.59
CA VAL A 56 12.44 -9.77 -11.34
C VAL A 56 12.42 -10.95 -12.32
N THR A 57 13.52 -11.19 -13.02
CA THR A 57 13.65 -12.37 -13.88
C THR A 57 14.09 -13.57 -13.03
N LEU A 58 13.31 -14.63 -13.05
CA LEU A 58 13.61 -15.89 -12.38
C LEU A 58 14.58 -16.74 -13.20
N PRO A 59 15.23 -17.76 -12.62
CA PRO A 59 16.19 -18.63 -13.34
C PRO A 59 15.62 -19.34 -14.56
N ASP A 60 14.32 -19.60 -14.58
CA ASP A 60 13.60 -20.20 -15.70
C ASP A 60 13.18 -19.18 -16.78
N GLY A 61 13.57 -17.90 -16.62
CA GLY A 61 13.22 -16.80 -17.52
C GLY A 61 11.83 -16.22 -17.31
N GLN A 62 11.03 -16.75 -16.37
CA GLN A 62 9.72 -16.20 -16.03
C GLN A 62 9.84 -14.90 -15.23
N PRO A 63 8.95 -13.93 -15.42
CA PRO A 63 8.92 -12.75 -14.58
C PRO A 63 8.23 -13.03 -13.22
N ALA A 64 8.83 -12.53 -12.15
CA ALA A 64 8.14 -12.30 -10.89
C ALA A 64 7.85 -10.80 -10.79
N VAL A 65 6.59 -10.43 -10.57
CA VAL A 65 6.18 -9.02 -10.42
C VAL A 65 5.98 -8.72 -8.96
N VAL A 66 6.57 -7.63 -8.49
CA VAL A 66 6.55 -7.19 -7.10
C VAL A 66 5.90 -5.81 -7.01
N ALA A 67 4.97 -5.64 -6.08
CA ALA A 67 4.48 -4.35 -5.64
C ALA A 67 4.44 -4.30 -4.11
N VAL A 68 4.94 -3.22 -3.55
CA VAL A 68 4.92 -2.90 -2.12
C VAL A 68 4.30 -1.53 -1.95
N VAL A 69 3.37 -1.40 -1.01
CA VAL A 69 2.71 -0.15 -0.64
C VAL A 69 2.77 -0.01 0.88
N CYS A 70 3.15 1.17 1.36
CA CYS A 70 3.30 1.49 2.77
C CYS A 70 2.64 2.82 3.07
N ASP A 71 1.94 2.90 4.20
CA ASP A 71 1.27 4.07 4.73
C ASP A 71 1.98 4.51 6.01
N GLY A 72 2.45 5.74 6.03
CA GLY A 72 3.16 6.30 7.18
C GLY A 72 2.22 6.71 8.30
N VAL A 73 2.40 6.19 9.50
CA VAL A 73 1.55 6.50 10.65
C VAL A 73 1.69 7.97 11.04
N SER A 74 0.69 8.81 10.73
CA SER A 74 0.75 10.27 10.88
C SER A 74 1.02 10.76 12.32
N SER A 75 0.68 9.97 13.34
CA SER A 75 0.99 10.28 14.76
C SER A 75 2.42 9.94 15.16
N SER A 76 3.19 9.30 14.28
CA SER A 76 4.61 8.97 14.51
C SER A 76 5.54 10.11 14.11
N THR A 77 6.80 10.00 14.48
CA THR A 77 7.86 10.83 13.93
C THR A 77 8.31 10.28 12.58
N ARG A 78 8.62 11.13 11.60
CA ARG A 78 9.20 10.75 10.30
C ARG A 78 8.41 9.64 9.55
N PRO A 79 7.05 9.71 9.46
CA PRO A 79 6.24 8.65 8.86
C PRO A 79 6.57 8.43 7.37
N ASP A 80 6.89 9.50 6.64
CA ASP A 80 7.31 9.45 5.25
C ASP A 80 8.66 8.77 5.00
N GLU A 81 9.57 8.84 5.97
CA GLU A 81 10.83 8.10 5.91
C GLU A 81 10.62 6.62 6.29
N ALA A 82 9.71 6.34 7.23
CA ALA A 82 9.34 4.98 7.61
C ALA A 82 8.73 4.21 6.43
N SER A 83 7.70 4.79 5.78
CA SER A 83 7.06 4.16 4.62
C SER A 83 8.02 3.95 3.45
N ALA A 84 8.91 4.93 3.17
CA ALA A 84 9.91 4.80 2.12
C ALA A 84 10.93 3.70 2.41
N ALA A 85 11.49 3.67 3.64
CA ALA A 85 12.45 2.64 4.05
C ALA A 85 11.83 1.24 4.00
N ALA A 86 10.59 1.08 4.45
CA ALA A 86 9.86 -0.18 4.40
C ALA A 86 9.65 -0.66 2.96
N ALA A 87 9.12 0.20 2.09
CA ALA A 87 8.81 -0.16 0.71
C ALA A 87 10.07 -0.56 -0.07
N GLU A 88 11.15 0.22 0.06
CA GLU A 88 12.42 -0.05 -0.63
C GLU A 88 13.09 -1.33 -0.12
N THR A 89 13.12 -1.53 1.20
CA THR A 89 13.76 -2.71 1.82
C THR A 89 13.02 -3.98 1.45
N ALA A 90 11.68 -4.00 1.53
CA ALA A 90 10.90 -5.18 1.15
C ALA A 90 11.08 -5.53 -0.33
N ARG A 91 11.03 -4.54 -1.24
CA ARG A 91 11.28 -4.75 -2.67
C ARG A 91 12.69 -5.33 -2.91
N ASP A 92 13.72 -4.76 -2.29
CA ASP A 92 15.11 -5.20 -2.50
C ASP A 92 15.36 -6.60 -1.96
N PHE A 93 14.73 -6.95 -0.83
CA PHE A 93 14.76 -8.31 -0.32
C PHE A 93 14.11 -9.30 -1.29
N LEU A 94 12.90 -9.01 -1.76
CA LEU A 94 12.18 -9.84 -2.74
C LEU A 94 12.97 -9.98 -4.04
N ARG A 95 13.55 -8.88 -4.55
CA ARG A 95 14.44 -8.89 -5.72
C ARG A 95 15.61 -9.85 -5.54
N GLY A 96 16.22 -9.89 -4.35
CA GLY A 96 17.33 -10.78 -4.04
C GLY A 96 16.90 -12.22 -3.84
N ALA A 97 15.82 -12.49 -3.12
CA ALA A 97 15.41 -13.83 -2.68
C ALA A 97 14.76 -14.66 -3.79
N LEU A 98 13.87 -14.06 -4.60
CA LEU A 98 13.09 -14.79 -5.60
C LEU A 98 13.95 -15.51 -6.66
N PRO A 99 15.02 -14.92 -7.23
CA PRO A 99 15.87 -15.61 -8.19
C PRO A 99 16.66 -16.78 -7.59
N HIS A 100 16.80 -16.84 -6.28
CA HIS A 100 17.49 -17.94 -5.59
C HIS A 100 16.53 -19.10 -5.23
N GLY A 101 15.29 -19.09 -5.71
CA GLY A 101 14.32 -20.14 -5.52
C GLY A 101 13.68 -20.18 -4.13
N VAL A 102 13.78 -19.11 -3.36
CA VAL A 102 13.01 -18.96 -2.11
C VAL A 102 11.52 -18.94 -2.46
N SER A 103 10.71 -19.71 -1.75
CA SER A 103 9.26 -19.75 -2.03
C SER A 103 8.62 -18.39 -1.78
N GLY A 104 7.56 -18.06 -2.56
CA GLY A 104 6.86 -16.78 -2.43
C GLY A 104 6.46 -16.43 -0.99
N PRO A 105 5.80 -17.35 -0.23
CA PRO A 105 5.43 -17.08 1.17
C PRO A 105 6.63 -16.81 2.08
N GLN A 106 7.70 -17.58 1.96
CA GLN A 106 8.90 -17.38 2.79
C GLN A 106 9.61 -16.07 2.43
N ALA A 107 9.79 -15.80 1.14
CA ALA A 107 10.40 -14.54 0.69
C ALA A 107 9.58 -13.33 1.14
N MET A 108 8.25 -13.43 1.10
CA MET A 108 7.34 -12.38 1.57
C MET A 108 7.49 -12.15 3.07
N HIS A 109 7.40 -13.22 3.87
CA HIS A 109 7.55 -13.13 5.33
C HIS A 109 8.88 -12.45 5.71
N ASP A 110 9.99 -12.93 5.14
CA ASP A 110 11.32 -12.40 5.46
C ASP A 110 11.51 -10.96 4.95
N ALA A 111 10.87 -10.60 3.84
CA ALA A 111 10.87 -9.23 3.33
C ALA A 111 10.16 -8.26 4.27
N LEU A 112 9.01 -8.64 4.85
CA LEU A 112 8.29 -7.82 5.81
C LEU A 112 9.06 -7.67 7.12
N LEU A 113 9.69 -8.74 7.61
CA LEU A 113 10.59 -8.65 8.77
C LEU A 113 11.79 -7.73 8.51
N SER A 114 12.39 -7.82 7.33
CA SER A 114 13.50 -6.94 6.93
C SER A 114 13.07 -5.48 6.87
N ALA A 115 11.86 -5.21 6.33
CA ALA A 115 11.27 -3.88 6.32
C ALA A 115 11.07 -3.34 7.74
N GLY A 116 10.53 -4.16 8.65
CA GLY A 116 10.37 -3.80 10.06
C GLY A 116 11.69 -3.40 10.73
N ASN A 117 12.74 -4.18 10.49
CA ASN A 117 14.08 -3.87 10.99
C ASN A 117 14.62 -2.54 10.43
N ALA A 118 14.37 -2.25 9.15
CA ALA A 118 14.78 -0.99 8.53
C ALA A 118 14.05 0.22 9.14
N VAL A 119 12.73 0.11 9.38
CA VAL A 119 11.96 1.16 10.05
C VAL A 119 12.42 1.36 11.49
N ALA A 120 12.61 0.27 12.25
CA ALA A 120 13.10 0.34 13.62
C ALA A 120 14.49 1.01 13.72
N ALA A 121 15.35 0.80 12.73
CA ALA A 121 16.66 1.42 12.67
C ALA A 121 16.61 2.95 12.54
N LEU A 122 15.53 3.53 12.01
CA LEU A 122 15.33 4.98 11.93
C LEU A 122 15.23 5.66 13.31
N ALA A 123 14.85 4.91 14.34
CA ALA A 123 14.79 5.41 15.71
C ALA A 123 16.18 5.47 16.37
N HIS A 124 17.20 4.82 15.82
CA HIS A 124 18.53 4.79 16.42
C HIS A 124 19.22 6.16 16.36
N GLY A 125 19.72 6.63 17.48
CA GLY A 125 20.47 7.89 17.59
C GLY A 125 19.56 9.15 17.57
N THR A 126 18.25 8.98 17.57
CA THR A 126 17.29 10.08 17.71
C THR A 126 16.76 10.07 19.13
N GLU A 127 16.84 11.23 19.84
CA GLU A 127 16.16 11.34 21.13
C GLU A 127 14.65 11.27 20.92
N PRO A 128 13.91 10.51 21.76
CA PRO A 128 12.47 10.44 21.65
C PRO A 128 11.84 11.83 21.81
N GLU A 129 11.05 12.26 20.83
CA GLU A 129 10.27 13.49 20.96
C GLU A 129 9.14 13.25 21.97
N PRO A 130 9.01 14.10 23.01
CA PRO A 130 7.94 13.94 24.00
C PRO A 130 6.55 13.96 23.37
N GLY A 131 5.78 12.89 23.58
CA GLY A 131 4.42 12.76 23.08
C GLY A 131 4.28 12.34 21.62
N ARG A 132 5.36 11.90 20.96
CA ARG A 132 5.31 11.31 19.62
C ARG A 132 5.88 9.89 19.64
N ASN A 133 5.26 9.00 18.85
CA ASN A 133 5.70 7.63 18.67
C ASN A 133 6.96 7.59 17.79
N SER A 134 7.70 6.49 17.83
CA SER A 134 8.82 6.21 16.92
C SER A 134 8.35 6.20 15.46
N PRO A 135 9.27 6.36 14.48
CA PRO A 135 8.92 6.19 13.07
C PRO A 135 8.16 4.89 12.84
N ALA A 136 7.03 4.98 12.15
CA ALA A 136 6.14 3.84 11.96
C ALA A 136 5.37 3.92 10.65
N CYS A 137 5.04 2.75 10.07
CA CYS A 137 4.19 2.63 8.90
C CYS A 137 3.48 1.28 8.86
N THR A 138 2.41 1.17 8.07
CA THR A 138 1.85 -0.11 7.62
C THR A 138 2.62 -0.63 6.40
N ILE A 139 2.37 -1.87 6.01
CA ILE A 139 2.89 -2.43 4.77
C ILE A 139 1.92 -3.46 4.19
N VAL A 140 1.74 -3.41 2.88
CA VAL A 140 1.12 -4.49 2.11
C VAL A 140 1.93 -4.74 0.85
N SER A 141 2.19 -5.99 0.55
CA SER A 141 2.98 -6.38 -0.62
C SER A 141 2.29 -7.51 -1.38
N ALA A 142 2.41 -7.50 -2.70
CA ALA A 142 1.95 -8.57 -3.56
C ALA A 142 3.05 -8.99 -4.53
N VAL A 143 3.22 -10.30 -4.69
CA VAL A 143 4.18 -10.92 -5.61
C VAL A 143 3.45 -11.93 -6.49
N THR A 144 3.64 -11.84 -7.80
CA THR A 144 3.16 -12.87 -8.73
C THR A 144 4.33 -13.67 -9.29
N VAL A 145 4.25 -15.00 -9.17
CA VAL A 145 5.22 -15.94 -9.75
C VAL A 145 4.43 -17.01 -10.51
N GLY A 146 4.50 -17.00 -11.83
CA GLY A 146 3.69 -17.87 -12.67
C GLY A 146 2.20 -17.77 -12.33
N PRO A 147 1.52 -18.89 -11.99
CA PRO A 147 0.09 -18.88 -11.63
C PRO A 147 -0.20 -18.52 -10.17
N THR A 148 0.82 -18.21 -9.38
CA THR A 148 0.67 -17.96 -7.94
C THR A 148 0.80 -16.48 -7.62
N LEU A 149 -0.17 -15.97 -6.87
CA LEU A 149 -0.15 -14.68 -6.21
C LEU A 149 0.13 -14.90 -4.73
N THR A 150 1.16 -14.27 -4.19
CA THR A 150 1.43 -14.23 -2.75
C THR A 150 1.26 -12.80 -2.25
N VAL A 151 0.50 -12.61 -1.19
CA VAL A 151 0.28 -11.34 -0.53
C VAL A 151 0.82 -11.42 0.88
N GLY A 152 1.46 -10.35 1.36
CA GLY A 152 1.89 -10.20 2.75
C GLY A 152 1.56 -8.82 3.25
N TRP A 153 1.22 -8.69 4.56
CA TRP A 153 0.82 -7.40 5.13
C TRP A 153 1.05 -7.32 6.65
N ILE A 154 1.13 -6.10 7.14
CA ILE A 154 1.04 -5.70 8.55
C ILE A 154 0.35 -4.34 8.56
N GLY A 155 -0.73 -4.22 9.33
CA GLY A 155 -1.57 -3.02 9.41
C GLY A 155 -2.85 -3.16 8.62
N ASP A 156 -3.37 -2.05 8.12
CA ASP A 156 -4.68 -1.94 7.46
C ASP A 156 -4.62 -1.53 5.98
N SER A 157 -3.43 -1.41 5.41
CA SER A 157 -3.27 -1.33 3.96
C SER A 157 -3.70 -2.65 3.31
N ARG A 158 -4.38 -2.59 2.17
CA ARG A 158 -5.12 -3.75 1.63
C ARG A 158 -4.68 -4.19 0.25
N ALA A 159 -4.90 -5.48 -0.03
CA ALA A 159 -4.83 -6.06 -1.37
C ALA A 159 -6.19 -6.61 -1.78
N TYR A 160 -6.53 -6.42 -3.07
CA TYR A 160 -7.77 -6.89 -3.67
C TYR A 160 -7.49 -7.69 -4.94
N TRP A 161 -8.27 -8.73 -5.16
CA TRP A 161 -8.37 -9.44 -6.43
C TRP A 161 -9.58 -8.94 -7.21
N VAL A 162 -9.36 -8.47 -8.44
CA VAL A 162 -10.41 -8.01 -9.34
C VAL A 162 -10.30 -8.77 -10.66
N PRO A 163 -11.21 -9.72 -10.93
CA PRO A 163 -11.28 -10.42 -12.21
C PRO A 163 -11.58 -9.48 -13.37
N GLU A 164 -11.01 -9.76 -14.55
CA GLU A 164 -11.32 -9.00 -15.79
C GLU A 164 -12.74 -9.31 -16.29
N GLU A 165 -13.27 -10.49 -15.98
CA GLU A 165 -14.62 -10.91 -16.39
C GLU A 165 -15.70 -10.12 -15.62
N PRO A 166 -16.58 -9.37 -16.32
CA PRO A 166 -17.65 -8.62 -15.68
C PRO A 166 -18.59 -9.52 -14.86
N GLY A 167 -18.83 -9.11 -13.61
CA GLY A 167 -19.71 -9.86 -12.71
C GLY A 167 -19.06 -11.02 -11.98
N ALA A 168 -17.82 -11.38 -12.29
CA ALA A 168 -17.07 -12.35 -11.49
C ALA A 168 -16.77 -11.80 -10.09
N ALA A 169 -16.66 -12.71 -9.11
CA ALA A 169 -16.49 -12.33 -7.72
C ALA A 169 -15.09 -11.72 -7.49
N ALA A 170 -15.05 -10.44 -7.15
CA ALA A 170 -13.87 -9.79 -6.62
C ALA A 170 -13.76 -10.00 -5.12
N ALA A 171 -12.54 -10.02 -4.59
CA ALA A 171 -12.29 -10.31 -3.18
C ALA A 171 -11.23 -9.37 -2.58
N ARG A 172 -11.39 -9.01 -1.31
CA ARG A 172 -10.31 -8.52 -0.47
C ARG A 172 -9.45 -9.71 -0.07
N LEU A 173 -8.14 -9.58 -0.19
CA LEU A 173 -7.17 -10.65 0.04
C LEU A 173 -6.47 -10.54 1.40
N THR A 174 -6.63 -9.41 2.09
CA THR A 174 -6.02 -9.09 3.38
C THR A 174 -7.09 -8.90 4.45
N GLU A 175 -6.71 -9.14 5.69
CA GLU A 175 -7.50 -8.79 6.89
C GLU A 175 -6.73 -7.70 7.64
N ASP A 176 -7.46 -6.66 8.10
CA ASP A 176 -6.81 -5.53 8.73
C ASP A 176 -6.34 -5.88 10.15
N ASP A 177 -5.14 -5.42 10.51
CA ASP A 177 -4.73 -5.35 11.90
C ASP A 177 -5.36 -4.11 12.55
N SER A 178 -6.65 -4.19 12.85
CA SER A 178 -7.44 -3.10 13.42
C SER A 178 -8.17 -3.54 14.68
N TRP A 179 -8.55 -2.57 15.49
CA TRP A 179 -9.35 -2.83 16.69
C TRP A 179 -10.65 -3.56 16.34
N ALA A 180 -11.34 -3.16 15.27
CA ALA A 180 -12.57 -3.81 14.86
C ALA A 180 -12.33 -5.28 14.50
N ALA A 181 -11.30 -5.58 13.71
CA ALA A 181 -10.95 -6.95 13.34
C ALA A 181 -10.62 -7.80 14.57
N GLN A 182 -9.88 -7.26 15.55
CA GLN A 182 -9.58 -7.95 16.80
C GLN A 182 -10.85 -8.27 17.63
N MET A 183 -11.78 -7.31 17.72
CA MET A 183 -13.04 -7.52 18.47
C MET A 183 -13.91 -8.60 17.82
N VAL A 184 -13.97 -8.64 16.50
CA VAL A 184 -14.70 -9.65 15.74
C VAL A 184 -14.03 -11.03 15.88
N ALA A 185 -12.71 -11.10 15.71
CA ALA A 185 -11.94 -12.34 15.84
C ALA A 185 -12.04 -12.95 17.25
N ALA A 186 -12.09 -12.09 18.29
CA ALA A 186 -12.30 -12.52 19.67
C ALA A 186 -13.75 -12.93 19.98
N GLY A 187 -14.69 -12.77 19.03
CA GLY A 187 -16.12 -13.05 19.24
C GLY A 187 -16.81 -12.10 20.21
N LEU A 188 -16.23 -10.93 20.46
CA LEU A 188 -16.75 -9.94 21.42
C LEU A 188 -17.80 -9.02 20.78
N LEU A 189 -17.67 -8.74 19.48
CA LEU A 189 -18.61 -7.92 18.73
C LEU A 189 -18.90 -8.58 17.37
N THR A 190 -20.05 -8.28 16.82
CA THR A 190 -20.35 -8.53 15.41
C THR A 190 -19.59 -7.52 14.55
N GLU A 191 -19.38 -7.83 13.27
CA GLU A 191 -18.71 -6.90 12.32
C GLU A 191 -19.41 -5.53 12.29
N ALA A 192 -20.75 -5.51 12.26
CA ALA A 192 -21.53 -4.28 12.25
C ALA A 192 -21.36 -3.44 13.55
N GLU A 193 -21.29 -4.08 14.71
CA GLU A 193 -21.04 -3.41 15.98
C GLU A 193 -19.60 -2.88 16.07
N ALA A 194 -18.62 -3.67 15.65
CA ALA A 194 -17.22 -3.28 15.66
C ALA A 194 -16.96 -2.10 14.71
N MET A 195 -17.54 -2.10 13.49
CA MET A 195 -17.41 -1.02 12.54
C MET A 195 -18.15 0.26 12.91
N ALA A 196 -19.14 0.20 13.80
CA ALA A 196 -19.83 1.37 14.34
C ALA A 196 -19.08 2.07 15.48
N ASP A 197 -18.03 1.46 16.05
CA ASP A 197 -17.21 2.05 17.12
C ASP A 197 -16.23 3.08 16.53
N HIS A 198 -16.00 4.17 17.25
CA HIS A 198 -15.05 5.23 16.84
C HIS A 198 -13.58 4.75 16.74
N ARG A 199 -13.27 3.59 17.31
CA ARG A 199 -11.95 2.94 17.25
C ARG A 199 -11.83 1.95 16.10
N ALA A 200 -12.86 1.76 15.28
CA ALA A 200 -12.93 0.68 14.29
C ALA A 200 -11.64 0.57 13.46
N HIS A 201 -11.14 1.69 12.99
CA HIS A 201 -9.94 1.80 12.15
C HIS A 201 -8.64 2.05 12.92
N ALA A 202 -8.64 1.99 14.27
CA ALA A 202 -7.41 2.10 15.02
C ALA A 202 -6.53 0.86 14.74
N ILE A 203 -5.37 1.08 14.12
CA ILE A 203 -4.42 0.01 13.81
C ILE A 203 -3.86 -0.61 15.09
N THR A 204 -3.64 -1.92 15.07
CA THR A 204 -3.15 -2.70 16.21
C THR A 204 -1.81 -3.38 15.93
N ALA A 205 -1.34 -3.36 14.68
CA ALA A 205 0.00 -3.78 14.27
C ALA A 205 0.56 -2.81 13.23
N TRP A 206 1.86 -2.56 13.29
CA TRP A 206 2.62 -1.70 12.39
C TRP A 206 4.10 -2.05 12.39
N LEU A 207 4.86 -1.53 11.43
CA LEU A 207 6.32 -1.55 11.44
C LEU A 207 6.84 -0.34 12.20
N GLY A 208 7.71 -0.54 13.20
CA GLY A 208 8.28 0.55 14.00
C GLY A 208 9.12 0.01 15.15
N ALA A 209 9.94 0.89 15.75
CA ALA A 209 10.78 0.51 16.89
C ALA A 209 9.98 0.28 18.19
N ASP A 210 8.78 0.82 18.26
CA ASP A 210 7.82 0.67 19.37
C ASP A 210 6.76 -0.42 19.08
N ALA A 211 6.81 -1.06 17.92
CA ALA A 211 6.01 -2.25 17.65
C ALA A 211 6.42 -3.37 18.62
N GLN A 212 5.41 -4.09 19.13
CA GLN A 212 5.68 -5.25 20.00
C GLN A 212 6.36 -6.37 19.20
N GLU A 213 5.71 -7.47 18.96
CA GLU A 213 6.21 -8.53 18.09
C GLU A 213 5.70 -8.29 16.67
N ILE A 214 6.60 -8.30 15.69
CA ILE A 214 6.23 -8.22 14.27
C ILE A 214 5.91 -9.64 13.81
N ASP A 215 4.64 -9.91 13.54
CA ASP A 215 4.14 -11.19 12.99
C ASP A 215 3.51 -10.95 11.61
N PRO A 216 4.27 -11.09 10.51
CA PRO A 216 3.79 -10.82 9.18
C PRO A 216 2.71 -11.82 8.74
N HIS A 217 1.55 -11.32 8.32
CA HIS A 217 0.56 -12.12 7.64
C HIS A 217 1.01 -12.45 6.22
N THR A 218 0.82 -13.69 5.80
CA THR A 218 1.07 -14.12 4.43
C THR A 218 -0.02 -15.06 3.92
N ALA A 219 -0.47 -14.84 2.69
CA ALA A 219 -1.43 -15.71 2.04
C ALA A 219 -1.06 -15.93 0.57
N SER A 220 -1.33 -17.13 0.04
CA SER A 220 -1.10 -17.45 -1.36
C SER A 220 -2.37 -17.88 -2.04
N PHE A 221 -2.56 -17.38 -3.26
CA PHE A 221 -3.75 -17.58 -4.07
C PHE A 221 -3.33 -18.08 -5.47
N LYS A 222 -4.22 -18.82 -6.11
CA LYS A 222 -4.09 -19.24 -7.51
C LYS A 222 -5.33 -18.79 -8.27
N PRO A 223 -5.37 -17.53 -8.73
CA PRO A 223 -6.51 -17.07 -9.52
C PRO A 223 -6.72 -17.96 -10.75
N ASP A 224 -7.96 -18.35 -11.00
CA ASP A 224 -8.34 -19.27 -12.08
C ASP A 224 -8.59 -18.57 -13.43
N ARG A 225 -8.53 -17.25 -13.43
CA ARG A 225 -8.84 -16.40 -14.59
C ARG A 225 -7.98 -15.13 -14.63
N PRO A 226 -7.96 -14.40 -15.76
CA PRO A 226 -7.29 -13.11 -15.85
C PRO A 226 -7.96 -12.05 -14.98
N GLY A 227 -7.16 -11.09 -14.49
CA GLY A 227 -7.63 -9.97 -13.69
C GLY A 227 -6.48 -9.06 -13.28
N VAL A 228 -6.70 -8.27 -12.25
CA VAL A 228 -5.68 -7.43 -11.64
C VAL A 228 -5.68 -7.60 -10.12
N VAL A 229 -4.50 -7.44 -9.54
CA VAL A 229 -4.34 -7.23 -8.10
C VAL A 229 -4.22 -5.74 -7.86
N VAL A 230 -5.06 -5.19 -7.00
CA VAL A 230 -4.97 -3.81 -6.52
C VAL A 230 -4.41 -3.84 -5.11
N VAL A 231 -3.32 -3.12 -4.89
CA VAL A 231 -2.66 -2.97 -3.58
C VAL A 231 -2.73 -1.49 -3.21
N CYS A 232 -3.26 -1.12 -2.04
CA CYS A 232 -3.51 0.27 -1.73
C CYS A 232 -3.51 0.59 -0.23
N THR A 233 -3.29 1.87 0.09
CA THR A 233 -3.49 2.46 1.40
C THR A 233 -4.96 2.77 1.67
N ASP A 234 -5.28 3.19 2.89
CA ASP A 234 -6.63 3.51 3.36
C ASP A 234 -7.23 4.73 2.64
N GLY A 235 -6.39 5.64 2.14
CA GLY A 235 -6.81 6.76 1.31
C GLY A 235 -7.60 6.36 0.05
N LEU A 236 -7.43 5.12 -0.45
CA LEU A 236 -8.31 4.57 -1.48
C LEU A 236 -9.43 3.71 -0.87
N TRP A 237 -9.10 2.71 -0.04
CA TRP A 237 -10.09 1.71 0.33
C TRP A 237 -11.19 2.26 1.24
N ASN A 238 -11.00 3.35 1.94
CA ASN A 238 -12.07 4.08 2.64
C ASN A 238 -13.26 4.48 1.72
N TYR A 239 -13.03 4.54 0.40
CA TYR A 239 -14.07 4.78 -0.60
C TYR A 239 -14.53 3.50 -1.34
N ALA A 240 -13.88 2.36 -1.08
CA ALA A 240 -14.18 1.06 -1.72
C ALA A 240 -13.74 -0.12 -0.84
N GLU A 241 -14.42 -0.32 0.29
CA GLU A 241 -14.03 -1.26 1.34
C GLU A 241 -14.09 -2.73 0.92
N THR A 242 -15.09 -3.09 0.08
CA THR A 242 -15.29 -4.47 -0.36
C THR A 242 -14.69 -4.74 -1.72
N GLY A 243 -14.34 -6.01 -2.01
CA GLY A 243 -13.88 -6.40 -3.34
C GLY A 243 -14.85 -5.99 -4.46
N GLN A 244 -16.17 -6.05 -4.23
CA GLN A 244 -17.15 -5.64 -5.21
C GLN A 244 -17.19 -4.11 -5.44
N GLN A 245 -16.99 -3.32 -4.39
CA GLN A 245 -16.88 -1.87 -4.53
C GLN A 245 -15.61 -1.53 -5.31
N MET A 246 -14.47 -2.15 -4.97
CA MET A 246 -13.21 -1.99 -5.70
C MET A 246 -13.36 -2.37 -7.18
N ALA A 247 -14.02 -3.48 -7.48
CA ALA A 247 -14.25 -3.92 -8.86
C ALA A 247 -15.08 -2.93 -9.70
N ARG A 248 -15.97 -2.15 -9.09
CA ARG A 248 -16.74 -1.10 -9.80
C ARG A 248 -15.86 0.10 -10.18
N LEU A 249 -14.77 0.31 -9.47
CA LEU A 249 -13.84 1.41 -9.73
C LEU A 249 -12.74 1.02 -10.72
N VAL A 250 -12.38 -0.26 -10.77
CA VAL A 250 -11.33 -0.75 -11.66
C VAL A 250 -11.85 -0.77 -13.11
N SER A 251 -11.10 -0.15 -14.00
CA SER A 251 -11.39 -0.12 -15.44
C SER A 251 -11.37 -1.53 -16.05
N GLU A 252 -12.25 -1.80 -17.02
CA GLU A 252 -12.25 -3.04 -17.82
C GLU A 252 -10.92 -3.29 -18.56
N HIS A 253 -10.14 -2.24 -18.77
CA HIS A 253 -8.83 -2.32 -19.43
C HIS A 253 -7.64 -2.26 -18.46
N ALA A 254 -7.89 -2.43 -17.14
CA ALA A 254 -6.86 -2.28 -16.12
C ALA A 254 -5.66 -3.21 -16.34
N ARG A 255 -5.89 -4.41 -16.88
CA ARG A 255 -4.82 -5.37 -17.18
C ARG A 255 -3.92 -4.94 -18.34
N GLN A 256 -4.48 -4.23 -19.33
CA GLN A 256 -3.75 -3.74 -20.50
C GLN A 256 -3.13 -2.34 -20.27
N ALA A 257 -3.70 -1.57 -19.34
CA ALA A 257 -3.28 -0.20 -19.05
C ALA A 257 -3.24 0.04 -17.52
N PRO A 258 -2.34 -0.64 -16.78
CA PRO A 258 -2.31 -0.60 -15.32
C PRO A 258 -2.05 0.80 -14.77
N LEU A 259 -1.22 1.62 -15.42
CA LEU A 259 -0.99 3.00 -15.00
C LEU A 259 -2.25 3.86 -15.14
N ALA A 260 -3.01 3.69 -16.22
CA ALA A 260 -4.27 4.40 -16.39
C ALA A 260 -5.30 3.99 -15.32
N ALA A 261 -5.33 2.69 -14.96
CA ALA A 261 -6.18 2.19 -13.90
C ALA A 261 -5.78 2.74 -12.52
N ALA A 262 -4.49 2.75 -12.18
CA ALA A 262 -3.99 3.32 -10.93
C ALA A 262 -4.33 4.83 -10.83
N ARG A 263 -4.11 5.59 -11.90
CA ARG A 263 -4.51 7.02 -11.98
C ARG A 263 -6.01 7.21 -11.76
N GLN A 264 -6.85 6.34 -12.34
CA GLN A 264 -8.30 6.40 -12.19
C GLN A 264 -8.72 6.17 -10.75
N LEU A 265 -8.12 5.20 -10.07
CA LEU A 265 -8.39 4.88 -8.66
C LEU A 265 -7.98 6.03 -7.74
N VAL A 266 -6.78 6.56 -7.91
CA VAL A 266 -6.32 7.75 -7.15
C VAL A 266 -7.22 8.95 -7.40
N ARG A 267 -7.58 9.23 -8.66
CA ARG A 267 -8.50 10.33 -8.99
C ARG A 267 -9.86 10.15 -8.33
N HIS A 268 -10.40 8.91 -8.31
CA HIS A 268 -11.64 8.62 -7.61
C HIS A 268 -11.58 8.97 -6.12
N ALA A 269 -10.48 8.62 -5.43
CA ALA A 269 -10.29 8.97 -4.02
C ALA A 269 -10.22 10.49 -3.81
N ILE A 270 -9.48 11.20 -4.67
CA ILE A 270 -9.36 12.67 -4.62
C ILE A 270 -10.73 13.33 -4.86
N ASP A 271 -11.46 12.91 -5.89
CA ASP A 271 -12.80 13.45 -6.26
C ASP A 271 -13.84 13.13 -5.17
N SER A 272 -13.64 12.04 -4.41
CA SER A 272 -14.51 11.65 -3.28
C SER A 272 -14.19 12.38 -1.97
N GLY A 273 -13.16 13.23 -1.96
CA GLY A 273 -12.83 14.10 -0.82
C GLY A 273 -11.34 14.19 -0.50
N GLY A 274 -10.51 13.25 -0.99
CA GLY A 274 -9.05 13.26 -0.84
C GLY A 274 -8.61 13.48 0.61
N HIS A 275 -9.21 12.76 1.55
CA HIS A 275 -9.04 13.03 2.98
C HIS A 275 -7.66 12.65 3.48
N ASP A 276 -7.03 11.67 2.83
CA ASP A 276 -5.71 11.15 3.17
C ASP A 276 -4.76 11.12 1.97
N ASN A 277 -3.51 10.76 2.20
CA ASN A 277 -2.58 10.33 1.18
C ASN A 277 -3.16 9.09 0.49
N VAL A 278 -2.95 8.93 -0.79
CA VAL A 278 -3.54 7.85 -1.60
C VAL A 278 -2.47 7.16 -2.39
N THR A 279 -2.20 5.91 -2.11
CA THR A 279 -1.23 5.11 -2.86
C THR A 279 -1.86 3.83 -3.38
N VAL A 280 -1.69 3.58 -4.68
CA VAL A 280 -2.29 2.45 -5.38
C VAL A 280 -1.27 1.81 -6.31
N ALA A 281 -1.10 0.50 -6.21
CA ALA A 281 -0.40 -0.29 -7.21
C ALA A 281 -1.36 -1.27 -7.90
N VAL A 282 -1.22 -1.45 -9.21
CA VAL A 282 -2.01 -2.36 -10.04
C VAL A 282 -1.09 -3.36 -10.72
N ILE A 283 -1.30 -4.64 -10.43
CA ILE A 283 -0.55 -5.76 -11.00
C ILE A 283 -1.47 -6.56 -11.92
N PRO A 284 -1.25 -6.59 -13.24
CA PRO A 284 -1.91 -7.51 -14.15
C PRO A 284 -1.64 -8.98 -13.83
N PHE A 285 -2.68 -9.81 -13.91
CA PHE A 285 -2.54 -11.26 -13.72
C PHE A 285 -3.27 -12.02 -14.83
N PRO A 286 -2.69 -13.07 -15.45
CA PRO A 286 -1.27 -13.41 -15.29
C PRO A 286 -0.37 -12.24 -15.74
N PRO A 287 0.89 -12.19 -15.26
CA PRO A 287 1.84 -11.16 -15.68
C PRO A 287 1.95 -11.09 -17.20
N ALA A 288 2.16 -9.89 -17.73
CA ALA A 288 2.42 -9.74 -19.16
C ALA A 288 3.71 -10.49 -19.52
N ALA A 289 3.69 -11.18 -20.65
CA ALA A 289 4.92 -11.80 -21.18
C ALA A 289 6.00 -10.71 -21.39
N PRO A 290 7.27 -10.96 -21.03
CA PRO A 290 8.34 -10.01 -21.30
C PRO A 290 8.43 -9.74 -22.81
N ARG A 291 8.53 -8.44 -23.17
CA ARG A 291 8.73 -8.01 -24.56
C ARG A 291 10.20 -8.13 -24.95
#